data_ac1ba41d7063f33120ba9356bfcd84a2
#
_entry.id   ac1ba41d7063f33120ba9356bfcd84a2
#
_cell.length_a   1.000
_cell.length_b   1.000
_cell.length_c   1.000
_cell.angle_alpha   90.00
_cell.angle_beta   90.00
_cell.angle_gamma   90.00
#
_symmetry.space_group_name_H-M   'P 1'
#
loop_
_entity.id
_entity.type
_entity.pdbx_description
1 polymer ?
#
loop_
_entity_poly.entity_id
_entity_poly.type
_entity_poly.pdbx_seq_one_letter_code
_entity_poly.pdbx_strand_id
1 'polypeptide(L)'
;MLIKAGDNVVIPSAITSRDPQVFGTPDTFDPDRSRGEQNRHHAFGAGAHKCIGLHLAKLEVRVVLEEFCRRASAVSLSPDRKIKGHGGTTMGLDALPVDIKWTTQ
;
A
#
# COMPACT_ATOMS: atom_id res chain seq x y z
N MET A 1 10.82 -2.61 -28.18
CA MET A 1 9.79 -1.57 -28.37
C MET A 1 10.50 -0.23 -28.46
N LEU A 2 10.19 0.60 -29.48
CA LEU A 2 10.79 1.92 -29.65
C LEU A 2 9.82 2.98 -29.09
N ILE A 3 10.28 3.76 -28.10
CA ILE A 3 9.53 4.91 -27.56
C ILE A 3 9.98 6.13 -28.36
N LYS A 4 9.03 6.83 -28.97
CA LYS A 4 9.30 8.01 -29.82
C LYS A 4 9.25 9.29 -28.98
N ALA A 5 9.88 10.36 -29.46
CA ALA A 5 9.73 11.67 -28.86
C ALA A 5 8.24 12.10 -28.88
N GLY A 6 7.72 12.52 -27.74
CA GLY A 6 6.32 12.90 -27.56
C GLY A 6 5.40 11.77 -27.04
N ASP A 7 5.88 10.53 -26.97
CA ASP A 7 5.12 9.43 -26.39
C ASP A 7 4.94 9.60 -24.87
N ASN A 8 3.73 9.34 -24.40
CA ASN A 8 3.48 9.26 -22.97
C ASN A 8 3.86 7.88 -22.44
N VAL A 9 4.73 7.84 -21.43
CA VAL A 9 5.14 6.61 -20.76
C VAL A 9 4.51 6.56 -19.37
N VAL A 10 3.72 5.52 -19.11
CA VAL A 10 3.10 5.28 -17.80
C VAL A 10 3.75 4.08 -17.15
N ILE A 11 4.21 4.25 -15.91
CA ILE A 11 4.79 3.17 -15.08
C ILE A 11 3.85 2.96 -13.88
N PRO A 12 2.93 1.99 -13.96
CA PRO A 12 1.96 1.75 -12.89
C PRO A 12 2.64 0.99 -11.73
N SER A 13 2.90 1.68 -10.62
CA SER A 13 3.57 1.13 -9.44
C SER A 13 2.86 -0.07 -8.83
N ALA A 14 1.53 -0.13 -8.96
CA ALA A 14 0.74 -1.27 -8.50
C ALA A 14 1.04 -2.56 -9.28
N ILE A 15 1.34 -2.45 -10.57
CA ILE A 15 1.70 -3.59 -11.42
C ILE A 15 3.16 -3.98 -11.18
N THR A 16 4.07 -3.02 -11.19
CA THR A 16 5.49 -3.28 -11.00
C THR A 16 5.80 -3.85 -9.61
N SER A 17 4.99 -3.51 -8.60
CA SER A 17 5.10 -4.07 -7.26
C SER A 17 4.47 -5.46 -7.11
N ARG A 18 3.92 -6.03 -8.19
CA ARG A 18 3.37 -7.39 -8.28
C ARG A 18 4.03 -8.24 -9.36
N ASP A 19 5.22 -7.89 -9.79
CA ASP A 19 5.95 -8.65 -10.80
C ASP A 19 6.33 -10.04 -10.24
N PRO A 20 5.84 -11.16 -10.83
CA PRO A 20 6.13 -12.51 -10.35
C PRO A 20 7.60 -12.92 -10.55
N GLN A 21 8.35 -12.20 -11.39
CA GLN A 21 9.80 -12.41 -11.52
C GLN A 21 10.58 -11.83 -10.32
N VAL A 22 9.95 -10.98 -9.54
CA VAL A 22 10.55 -10.28 -8.39
C VAL A 22 9.98 -10.78 -7.07
N PHE A 23 8.68 -11.06 -7.04
CA PHE A 23 7.93 -11.45 -5.84
C PHE A 23 7.37 -12.87 -6.03
N GLY A 24 7.73 -13.79 -5.15
CA GLY A 24 7.32 -15.20 -5.25
C GLY A 24 5.80 -15.41 -5.16
N THR A 25 5.11 -14.60 -4.35
CA THR A 25 3.65 -14.62 -4.19
C THR A 25 3.08 -13.21 -4.28
N PRO A 26 3.04 -12.59 -5.49
CA PRO A 26 2.82 -11.16 -5.65
C PRO A 26 1.43 -10.68 -5.19
N ASP A 27 0.42 -11.54 -5.27
CA ASP A 27 -0.96 -11.20 -4.92
C ASP A 27 -1.33 -11.58 -3.47
N THR A 28 -0.40 -12.19 -2.74
CA THR A 28 -0.63 -12.56 -1.34
C THR A 28 -0.20 -11.42 -0.43
N PHE A 29 -1.10 -11.01 0.49
CA PHE A 29 -0.74 -10.14 1.58
C PHE A 29 0.05 -10.95 2.62
N ASP A 30 1.36 -10.68 2.69
CA ASP A 30 2.29 -11.37 3.58
C ASP A 30 3.13 -10.33 4.35
N PRO A 31 2.78 -10.07 5.62
CA PRO A 31 3.51 -9.13 6.47
C PRO A 31 4.92 -9.63 6.83
N ASP A 32 5.14 -10.93 6.77
CA ASP A 32 6.43 -11.58 7.10
C ASP A 32 7.32 -11.78 5.86
N ARG A 33 6.91 -11.27 4.72
CA ARG A 33 7.69 -11.32 3.49
C ARG A 33 9.14 -10.88 3.73
N SER A 34 10.08 -11.55 3.09
CA SER A 34 11.50 -11.28 3.27
C SER A 34 11.86 -9.80 3.04
N ARG A 35 12.79 -9.28 3.84
CA ARG A 35 13.24 -7.88 3.67
C ARG A 35 13.82 -7.61 2.29
N GLY A 36 14.40 -8.60 1.64
CA GLY A 36 14.89 -8.50 0.27
C GLY A 36 13.77 -8.19 -0.71
N GLU A 37 12.64 -8.88 -0.63
CA GLU A 37 11.46 -8.63 -1.46
C GLU A 37 10.75 -7.34 -1.06
N GLN A 38 10.58 -7.07 0.26
CA GLN A 38 9.94 -5.86 0.76
C GLN A 38 10.59 -4.58 0.21
N ASN A 39 11.90 -4.58 0.03
CA ASN A 39 12.62 -3.40 -0.46
C ASN A 39 12.58 -3.22 -1.98
N ARG A 40 12.00 -4.16 -2.73
CA ARG A 40 11.93 -4.13 -4.20
C ARG A 40 10.67 -3.50 -4.76
N HIS A 41 9.69 -3.16 -3.90
CA HIS A 41 8.47 -2.49 -4.37
C HIS A 41 8.74 -1.05 -4.83
N HIS A 42 7.94 -0.61 -5.79
CA HIS A 42 8.03 0.74 -6.37
C HIS A 42 6.91 1.70 -5.90
N ALA A 43 6.27 1.41 -4.77
CA ALA A 43 5.18 2.24 -4.25
C ALA A 43 5.57 3.70 -4.00
N PHE A 44 6.85 3.95 -3.75
CA PHE A 44 7.40 5.30 -3.55
C PHE A 44 8.30 5.77 -4.70
N GLY A 45 8.20 5.14 -5.87
CA GLY A 45 9.07 5.41 -6.99
C GLY A 45 10.50 4.91 -6.79
N ALA A 46 11.39 5.29 -7.70
CA ALA A 46 12.80 4.89 -7.71
C ALA A 46 13.71 5.98 -8.27
N GLY A 47 15.03 5.82 -8.06
CA GLY A 47 16.06 6.71 -8.61
C GLY A 47 15.95 8.14 -8.09
N ALA A 48 16.27 9.11 -8.96
CA ALA A 48 16.30 10.54 -8.64
C ALA A 48 14.90 11.11 -8.28
N HIS A 49 13.83 10.45 -8.71
CA HIS A 49 12.44 10.84 -8.46
C HIS A 49 11.78 10.04 -7.33
N LYS A 50 12.57 9.36 -6.50
CA LYS A 50 12.04 8.67 -5.32
C LYS A 50 11.34 9.66 -4.40
N CYS A 51 10.20 9.26 -3.85
CA CYS A 51 9.38 10.11 -2.98
C CYS A 51 10.21 10.71 -1.84
N ILE A 52 10.27 12.03 -1.76
CA ILE A 52 10.98 12.75 -0.71
C ILE A 52 10.34 12.54 0.68
N GLY A 53 9.01 12.33 0.70
CA GLY A 53 8.24 12.08 1.93
C GLY A 53 8.24 10.62 2.40
N LEU A 54 9.00 9.72 1.78
CA LEU A 54 9.02 8.29 2.11
C LEU A 54 9.20 8.01 3.61
N HIS A 55 10.14 8.68 4.25
CA HIS A 55 10.46 8.44 5.66
C HIS A 55 9.35 8.93 6.58
N LEU A 56 8.76 10.09 6.28
CA LEU A 56 7.63 10.64 6.99
C LEU A 56 6.40 9.73 6.84
N ALA A 57 6.04 9.35 5.63
CA ALA A 57 4.92 8.46 5.37
C ALA A 57 5.04 7.12 6.11
N LYS A 58 6.24 6.52 6.12
CA LYS A 58 6.49 5.28 6.88
C LYS A 58 6.36 5.48 8.39
N LEU A 59 6.79 6.64 8.90
CA LEU A 59 6.65 6.96 10.31
C LEU A 59 5.18 7.14 10.70
N GLU A 60 4.43 7.90 9.92
CA GLU A 60 2.99 8.13 10.14
C GLU A 60 2.21 6.82 10.16
N VAL A 61 2.40 5.97 9.14
CA VAL A 61 1.73 4.66 9.07
C VAL A 61 2.11 3.80 10.28
N ARG A 62 3.39 3.78 10.67
CA ARG A 62 3.83 3.03 11.85
C ARG A 62 3.14 3.49 13.11
N VAL A 63 3.16 4.80 13.40
CA VAL A 63 2.56 5.36 14.62
C VAL A 63 1.06 5.06 14.66
N VAL A 64 0.36 5.23 13.55
CA VAL A 64 -1.07 4.93 13.46
C VAL A 64 -1.33 3.45 13.74
N LEU A 65 -0.57 2.54 13.12
CA LEU A 65 -0.76 1.10 13.33
C LEU A 65 -0.41 0.68 14.75
N GLU A 66 0.68 1.18 15.33
CA GLU A 66 1.08 0.88 16.71
C GLU A 66 -0.01 1.32 17.70
N GLU A 67 -0.52 2.56 17.56
CA GLU A 67 -1.59 3.07 18.42
C GLU A 67 -2.90 2.31 18.22
N PHE A 68 -3.21 1.97 16.97
CA PHE A 68 -4.40 1.20 16.65
C PHE A 68 -4.34 -0.21 17.26
N CYS A 69 -3.24 -0.95 17.04
CA CYS A 69 -3.04 -2.28 17.60
C CYS A 69 -3.00 -2.28 19.13
N ARG A 70 -2.52 -1.22 19.75
CA ARG A 70 -2.52 -1.08 21.20
C ARG A 70 -3.92 -0.91 21.80
N ARG A 71 -4.82 -0.25 21.06
CA ARG A 71 -6.17 0.11 21.54
C ARG A 71 -7.26 -0.83 21.07
N ALA A 72 -7.10 -1.46 19.91
CA ALA A 72 -8.10 -2.35 19.33
C ALA A 72 -7.81 -3.80 19.69
N SER A 73 -8.77 -4.48 20.27
CA SER A 73 -8.71 -5.93 20.53
C SER A 73 -9.18 -6.78 19.35
N ALA A 74 -10.03 -6.22 18.50
CA ALA A 74 -10.47 -6.87 17.25
C ALA A 74 -10.92 -5.81 16.23
N VAL A 75 -10.76 -6.16 14.96
CA VAL A 75 -11.22 -5.36 13.81
C VAL A 75 -11.82 -6.30 12.78
N SER A 76 -12.95 -5.94 12.22
CA SER A 76 -13.59 -6.65 11.12
C SER A 76 -14.18 -5.66 10.11
N LEU A 77 -14.35 -6.10 8.86
CA LEU A 77 -15.10 -5.30 7.90
C LEU A 77 -16.56 -5.25 8.34
N SER A 78 -17.18 -4.07 8.23
CA SER A 78 -18.60 -3.91 8.55
C SER A 78 -19.45 -4.59 7.46
N PRO A 79 -20.31 -5.56 7.81
CA PRO A 79 -21.06 -6.34 6.83
C PRO A 79 -22.11 -5.52 6.07
N ASP A 80 -22.62 -4.46 6.71
CA ASP A 80 -23.74 -3.66 6.18
C ASP A 80 -23.28 -2.44 5.35
N ARG A 81 -21.98 -2.21 5.25
CA ARG A 81 -21.42 -1.03 4.60
C ARG A 81 -20.47 -1.44 3.49
N LYS A 82 -20.59 -0.74 2.34
CA LYS A 82 -19.75 -1.03 1.18
C LYS A 82 -18.42 -0.28 1.27
N ILE A 83 -17.34 -0.97 0.91
CA ILE A 83 -16.05 -0.35 0.62
C ILE A 83 -16.24 0.51 -0.62
N LYS A 84 -15.74 1.74 -0.57
CA LYS A 84 -15.72 2.66 -1.71
C LYS A 84 -14.28 3.02 -2.04
N GLY A 85 -14.00 3.09 -3.31
CA GLY A 85 -12.67 3.47 -3.80
C GLY A 85 -12.78 4.24 -5.10
N HIS A 86 -11.70 4.91 -5.44
CA HIS A 86 -11.55 5.63 -6.70
C HIS A 86 -10.30 5.15 -7.43
N GLY A 87 -10.36 5.25 -8.76
CA GLY A 87 -9.24 5.05 -9.66
C GLY A 87 -8.83 6.34 -10.33
N GLY A 88 -7.71 6.31 -11.03
CA GLY A 88 -7.14 7.44 -11.75
C GLY A 88 -5.63 7.45 -11.65
N THR A 89 -5.01 8.62 -11.67
CA THR A 89 -3.57 8.79 -11.46
C THR A 89 -3.14 8.26 -10.08
N THR A 90 -4.00 8.44 -9.07
CA THR A 90 -3.87 7.86 -7.75
C THR A 90 -5.08 6.97 -7.50
N MET A 91 -4.84 5.72 -7.11
CA MET A 91 -5.88 4.80 -6.66
C MET A 91 -5.95 4.84 -5.14
N GLY A 92 -7.17 4.87 -4.59
CA GLY A 92 -7.34 4.93 -3.14
C GLY A 92 -8.72 4.47 -2.70
N LEU A 93 -8.90 4.41 -1.38
CA LEU A 93 -10.17 4.13 -0.74
C LEU A 93 -10.78 5.44 -0.24
N ASP A 94 -12.03 5.70 -0.64
CA ASP A 94 -12.83 6.81 -0.10
C ASP A 94 -13.48 6.42 1.22
N ALA A 95 -13.77 5.13 1.40
CA ALA A 95 -14.31 4.57 2.64
C ALA A 95 -13.92 3.10 2.80
N LEU A 96 -13.44 2.78 3.97
CA LEU A 96 -13.21 1.42 4.46
C LEU A 96 -13.97 1.25 5.78
N PRO A 97 -15.26 0.87 5.73
CA PRO A 97 -16.06 0.69 6.94
C PRO A 97 -15.59 -0.52 7.73
N VAL A 98 -15.21 -0.29 8.98
CA VAL A 98 -14.76 -1.34 9.90
C VAL A 98 -15.51 -1.24 11.22
N ASP A 99 -15.74 -2.38 11.84
CA ASP A 99 -16.22 -2.50 13.22
C ASP A 99 -15.02 -2.79 14.12
N ILE A 100 -14.86 -2.00 15.17
CA ILE A 100 -13.70 -2.06 16.05
C ILE A 100 -14.17 -2.40 17.47
N LYS A 101 -13.55 -3.41 18.08
CA LYS A 101 -13.65 -3.65 19.51
C LYS A 101 -12.43 -3.04 20.18
N TRP A 102 -12.68 -2.09 21.07
CA TRP A 102 -11.63 -1.46 21.84
C TRP A 102 -11.24 -2.30 23.05
N THR A 103 -9.97 -2.26 23.41
CA THR A 103 -9.50 -2.84 24.68
C THR A 103 -10.06 -2.00 25.82
N THR A 104 -10.77 -2.60 26.75
CA THR A 104 -11.19 -1.95 28.02
C THR A 104 -9.93 -1.78 28.86
N GLN A 105 -9.63 -0.56 29.25
CA GLN A 105 -8.58 -0.26 30.25
C GLN A 105 -9.03 -0.68 31.62
#